data_8cefd8c972cf027199aa62c1db961664
#
_entry.id   8cefd8c972cf027199aa62c1db961664
#
_cell.length_a   1.000
_cell.length_b   1.000
_cell.length_c   1.000
_cell.angle_alpha   90.00
_cell.angle_beta   90.00
_cell.angle_gamma   90.00
#
_symmetry.space_group_name_H-M   'P 1'
#
loop_
_entity.id
_entity.type
_entity.pdbx_description
1 polymer ?
#
loop_
_entity_poly.entity_id
_entity_poly.type
_entity_poly.pdbx_seq_one_letter_code
_entity_poly.pdbx_strand_id
1 'polypeptide(L)'
;MADAPASPANAWMIKAWRDLQTARRVAAGDPPFYDVAVYHCQQAAEKAVKAFLVHHGRLYEKTHDIEVLVDLACEIEPQLSQLADAADALTPYATRVRYPNAAFAIEPKPTEFDEALQHAQAVYDFIVNVLPAEVRPAKGPVN
;
A
#
# COMPACT_ATOMS: atom_id res chain seq x y z
N MET A 1 -7.76 -31.42 6.17
CA MET A 1 -6.39 -31.01 6.49
C MET A 1 -6.40 -29.55 6.93
N ALA A 2 -5.85 -29.28 8.06
CA ALA A 2 -5.77 -27.91 8.48
C ALA A 2 -4.77 -27.15 7.62
N ASP A 3 -5.14 -25.99 7.14
CA ASP A 3 -4.24 -25.16 6.39
C ASP A 3 -3.15 -24.64 7.31
N ALA A 4 -1.94 -24.53 6.80
CA ALA A 4 -0.87 -23.89 7.55
C ALA A 4 -1.28 -22.43 7.81
N PRO A 5 -1.01 -21.89 9.02
CA PRO A 5 -1.28 -20.48 9.27
C PRO A 5 -0.56 -19.63 8.22
N ALA A 6 -1.24 -18.63 7.72
CA ALA A 6 -0.61 -17.69 6.82
C ALA A 6 0.57 -17.01 7.53
N SER A 7 1.68 -16.83 6.82
CA SER A 7 2.80 -16.10 7.39
C SER A 7 2.39 -14.65 7.67
N PRO A 8 3.06 -13.97 8.60
CA PRO A 8 2.80 -12.54 8.81
C PRO A 8 2.93 -11.72 7.53
N ALA A 9 3.91 -12.02 6.71
CA ALA A 9 4.10 -11.32 5.44
C ALA A 9 2.91 -11.54 4.49
N ASN A 10 2.43 -12.78 4.40
CA ASN A 10 1.25 -13.09 3.58
C ASN A 10 0.04 -12.32 4.08
N ALA A 11 -0.17 -12.26 5.40
CA ALA A 11 -1.28 -11.53 6.00
C ALA A 11 -1.23 -10.05 5.63
N TRP A 12 -0.04 -9.43 5.67
CA TRP A 12 0.14 -8.05 5.26
C TRP A 12 -0.21 -7.84 3.78
N MET A 13 0.21 -8.77 2.92
CA MET A 13 -0.10 -8.67 1.49
C MET A 13 -1.58 -8.79 1.20
N ILE A 14 -2.29 -9.66 1.92
CA ILE A 14 -3.75 -9.76 1.79
C ILE A 14 -4.42 -8.44 2.17
N LYS A 15 -3.96 -7.81 3.24
CA LYS A 15 -4.50 -6.50 3.65
C LYS A 15 -4.18 -5.41 2.64
N ALA A 16 -2.97 -5.43 2.08
CA ALA A 16 -2.60 -4.49 1.03
C ALA A 16 -3.52 -4.63 -0.19
N TRP A 17 -3.77 -5.86 -0.62
CA TRP A 17 -4.69 -6.13 -1.71
C TRP A 17 -6.10 -5.61 -1.42
N ARG A 18 -6.58 -5.84 -0.19
CA ARG A 18 -7.90 -5.35 0.22
C ARG A 18 -7.98 -3.83 0.20
N ASP A 19 -6.90 -3.15 0.58
CA ASP A 19 -6.87 -1.69 0.49
C ASP A 19 -6.97 -1.22 -0.96
N LEU A 20 -6.29 -1.89 -1.89
CA LEU A 20 -6.41 -1.56 -3.31
C LEU A 20 -7.85 -1.75 -3.81
N GLN A 21 -8.50 -2.84 -3.42
CA GLN A 21 -9.87 -3.10 -3.83
C GLN A 21 -10.84 -2.09 -3.19
N THR A 22 -10.59 -1.73 -1.93
CA THR A 22 -11.40 -0.71 -1.25
C THR A 22 -11.28 0.63 -1.97
N ALA A 23 -10.06 1.03 -2.32
CA ALA A 23 -9.84 2.27 -3.06
C ALA A 23 -10.66 2.30 -4.36
N ARG A 24 -10.63 1.21 -5.11
CA ARG A 24 -11.40 1.12 -6.36
C ARG A 24 -12.90 1.22 -6.14
N ARG A 25 -13.41 0.50 -5.13
CA ARG A 25 -14.84 0.48 -4.83
C ARG A 25 -15.35 1.83 -4.36
N VAL A 26 -14.58 2.48 -3.51
CA VAL A 26 -14.95 3.79 -2.96
C VAL A 26 -14.92 4.86 -4.06
N ALA A 27 -13.97 4.78 -4.98
CA ALA A 27 -13.88 5.70 -6.10
C ALA A 27 -14.97 5.47 -7.14
N ALA A 28 -15.52 4.27 -7.21
CA ALA A 28 -16.59 3.93 -8.16
C ALA A 28 -17.98 4.24 -7.62
N GLY A 29 -18.09 4.70 -6.39
CA GLY A 29 -19.37 5.02 -5.77
C GLY A 29 -20.02 6.27 -6.37
N ASP A 30 -21.28 6.49 -6.01
CA ASP A 30 -22.02 7.66 -6.42
C ASP A 30 -22.69 8.30 -5.19
N PRO A 31 -22.08 9.35 -4.66
CA PRO A 31 -20.87 10.03 -5.13
C PRO A 31 -19.60 9.23 -4.77
N PRO A 32 -18.52 9.42 -5.51
CA PRO A 32 -17.24 8.82 -5.13
C PRO A 32 -16.63 9.55 -3.93
N PHE A 33 -15.87 8.83 -3.11
CA PHE A 33 -15.15 9.45 -1.98
C PHE A 33 -13.65 9.36 -2.26
N TYR A 34 -13.13 10.32 -3.03
CA TYR A 34 -11.72 10.29 -3.45
C TYR A 34 -10.75 10.46 -2.30
N ASP A 35 -11.12 11.19 -1.25
CA ASP A 35 -10.30 11.32 -0.05
C ASP A 35 -10.06 9.96 0.62
N VAL A 36 -11.11 9.18 0.78
CA VAL A 36 -11.02 7.83 1.33
C VAL A 36 -10.23 6.92 0.38
N ALA A 37 -10.48 7.06 -0.92
CA ALA A 37 -9.82 6.23 -1.92
C ALA A 37 -8.29 6.44 -1.92
N VAL A 38 -7.81 7.69 -1.91
CA VAL A 38 -6.36 7.94 -1.90
C VAL A 38 -5.71 7.49 -0.59
N TYR A 39 -6.44 7.60 0.52
CA TYR A 39 -5.96 7.05 1.80
C TYR A 39 -5.72 5.55 1.70
N HIS A 40 -6.65 4.80 1.11
CA HIS A 40 -6.48 3.35 0.95
C HIS A 40 -5.36 3.01 -0.04
N CYS A 41 -5.11 3.85 -1.04
CA CYS A 41 -3.95 3.68 -1.90
C CYS A 41 -2.65 3.76 -1.09
N GLN A 42 -2.53 4.77 -0.22
CA GLN A 42 -1.38 4.91 0.65
C GLN A 42 -1.24 3.70 1.58
N GLN A 43 -2.34 3.26 2.19
CA GLN A 43 -2.34 2.11 3.08
C GLN A 43 -1.90 0.82 2.36
N ALA A 44 -2.33 0.63 1.12
CA ALA A 44 -1.93 -0.53 0.33
C ALA A 44 -0.42 -0.57 0.13
N ALA A 45 0.17 0.55 -0.27
CA ALA A 45 1.62 0.63 -0.49
C ALA A 45 2.39 0.43 0.81
N GLU A 46 1.96 1.08 1.88
CA GLU A 46 2.59 0.94 3.20
C GLU A 46 2.61 -0.54 3.64
N LYS A 47 1.47 -1.21 3.54
CA LYS A 47 1.35 -2.60 3.97
C LYS A 47 2.15 -3.56 3.10
N ALA A 48 2.23 -3.29 1.80
CA ALA A 48 3.05 -4.11 0.92
C ALA A 48 4.54 -4.03 1.30
N VAL A 49 5.05 -2.83 1.55
CA VAL A 49 6.46 -2.69 1.97
C VAL A 49 6.68 -3.33 3.34
N LYS A 50 5.73 -3.19 4.27
CA LYS A 50 5.81 -3.86 5.57
C LYS A 50 5.86 -5.37 5.43
N ALA A 51 5.10 -5.94 4.48
CA ALA A 51 5.15 -7.37 4.20
C ALA A 51 6.57 -7.82 3.83
N PHE A 52 7.23 -7.04 2.97
CA PHE A 52 8.60 -7.33 2.56
C PHE A 52 9.55 -7.30 3.76
N LEU A 53 9.47 -6.26 4.58
CA LEU A 53 10.33 -6.13 5.77
C LEU A 53 10.09 -7.27 6.75
N VAL A 54 8.83 -7.60 7.02
CA VAL A 54 8.46 -8.68 7.93
C VAL A 54 8.99 -10.03 7.42
N HIS A 55 8.87 -10.27 6.11
CA HIS A 55 9.37 -11.51 5.52
C HIS A 55 10.88 -11.69 5.77
N HIS A 56 11.63 -10.60 5.71
CA HIS A 56 13.08 -10.62 5.90
C HIS A 56 13.50 -10.44 7.36
N GLY A 57 12.54 -10.39 8.29
CA GLY A 57 12.85 -10.21 9.71
C GLY A 57 13.43 -8.84 10.03
N ARG A 58 13.26 -7.86 9.15
CA ARG A 58 13.79 -6.52 9.37
C ARG A 58 12.80 -5.71 10.21
N LEU A 59 13.24 -5.36 11.41
CA LEU A 59 12.44 -4.54 12.31
C LEU A 59 12.36 -3.10 11.81
N TYR A 60 11.26 -2.44 12.09
CA TYR A 60 11.05 -1.04 11.76
C TYR A 60 10.26 -0.37 12.88
N GLU A 61 10.46 0.92 13.05
CA GLU A 61 9.68 1.69 13.99
C GLU A 61 8.27 1.89 13.42
N LYS A 62 7.28 1.98 14.30
CA LYS A 62 5.90 2.21 13.87
C LYS A 62 5.82 3.55 13.14
N THR A 63 5.44 3.50 11.88
CA THR A 63 5.37 4.69 11.03
C THR A 63 4.37 4.47 9.91
N HIS A 64 3.83 5.57 9.40
CA HIS A 64 3.03 5.60 8.18
C HIS A 64 3.82 6.23 7.01
N ASP A 65 5.09 6.50 7.21
CA ASP A 65 5.94 7.09 6.19
C ASP A 65 6.54 5.99 5.31
N ILE A 66 5.98 5.86 4.11
CA ILE A 66 6.42 4.83 3.16
C ILE A 66 7.88 5.02 2.75
N GLU A 67 8.34 6.27 2.67
CA GLU A 67 9.72 6.53 2.28
C GLU A 67 10.70 5.91 3.27
N VAL A 68 10.43 6.03 4.56
CA VAL A 68 11.24 5.41 5.60
C VAL A 68 11.27 3.89 5.42
N LEU A 69 10.11 3.30 5.16
CA LEU A 69 9.99 1.85 4.98
C LEU A 69 10.72 1.39 3.71
N VAL A 70 10.63 2.15 2.63
CA VAL A 70 11.33 1.83 1.37
C VAL A 70 12.84 1.92 1.58
N ASP A 71 13.31 2.92 2.30
CA ASP A 71 14.75 3.05 2.59
C ASP A 71 15.28 1.83 3.34
N LEU A 72 14.53 1.35 4.34
CA LEU A 72 14.90 0.13 5.06
C LEU A 72 14.90 -1.08 4.12
N ALA A 73 13.90 -1.18 3.27
CA ALA A 73 13.79 -2.29 2.33
C ALA A 73 14.93 -2.29 1.31
N CYS A 74 15.41 -1.12 0.91
CA CYS A 74 16.55 -0.99 0.00
C CYS A 74 17.85 -1.56 0.59
N GLU A 75 17.97 -1.60 1.91
CA GLU A 75 19.12 -2.23 2.56
C GLU A 75 19.16 -3.72 2.27
N ILE A 76 18.02 -4.34 2.01
CA ILE A 76 17.91 -5.77 1.74
C ILE A 76 17.94 -6.01 0.23
N GLU A 77 17.16 -5.26 -0.53
CA GLU A 77 17.01 -5.39 -1.97
C GLU A 77 17.12 -4.01 -2.61
N PRO A 78 18.30 -3.63 -3.10
CA PRO A 78 18.50 -2.29 -3.66
C PRO A 78 17.57 -1.91 -4.80
N GLN A 79 16.99 -2.88 -5.51
CA GLN A 79 16.04 -2.60 -6.59
C GLN A 79 14.79 -1.89 -6.10
N LEU A 80 14.49 -1.97 -4.80
CA LEU A 80 13.33 -1.26 -4.25
C LEU A 80 13.48 0.26 -4.32
N SER A 81 14.67 0.77 -4.64
CA SER A 81 14.84 2.19 -4.91
C SER A 81 13.92 2.69 -6.04
N GLN A 82 13.47 1.79 -6.91
CA GLN A 82 12.52 2.13 -7.96
C GLN A 82 11.17 2.59 -7.41
N LEU A 83 10.89 2.31 -6.15
CA LEU A 83 9.63 2.69 -5.50
C LEU A 83 9.68 4.07 -4.85
N ALA A 84 10.84 4.75 -4.91
CA ALA A 84 11.01 6.03 -4.22
C ALA A 84 10.00 7.10 -4.66
N ASP A 85 9.75 7.21 -5.96
CA ASP A 85 8.81 8.21 -6.46
C ASP A 85 7.37 7.91 -6.03
N ALA A 86 6.98 6.65 -6.08
CA ALA A 86 5.66 6.25 -5.61
C ALA A 86 5.49 6.48 -4.12
N ALA A 87 6.52 6.20 -3.33
CA ALA A 87 6.50 6.44 -1.89
C ALA A 87 6.33 7.93 -1.59
N ASP A 88 7.08 8.77 -2.29
CA ASP A 88 6.99 10.22 -2.13
C ASP A 88 5.59 10.73 -2.47
N ALA A 89 5.02 10.24 -3.57
CA ALA A 89 3.70 10.66 -4.03
C ALA A 89 2.59 10.25 -3.07
N LEU A 90 2.70 9.10 -2.41
CA LEU A 90 1.64 8.54 -1.57
C LEU A 90 1.71 8.96 -0.11
N THR A 91 2.89 9.23 0.41
CA THR A 91 3.08 9.52 1.84
C THR A 91 2.16 10.61 2.38
N PRO A 92 1.92 11.74 1.67
CA PRO A 92 1.03 12.78 2.19
C PRO A 92 -0.39 12.30 2.49
N TYR A 93 -0.87 11.27 1.80
CA TYR A 93 -2.24 10.79 1.99
C TYR A 93 -2.45 10.05 3.31
N ALA A 94 -1.39 9.72 4.02
CA ALA A 94 -1.52 9.12 5.36
C ALA A 94 -2.18 10.07 6.35
N THR A 95 -1.98 11.37 6.19
CA THR A 95 -2.48 12.38 7.12
C THR A 95 -3.57 13.28 6.53
N ARG A 96 -3.55 13.51 5.22
CA ARG A 96 -4.49 14.44 4.56
C ARG A 96 -5.96 14.14 4.80
N VAL A 97 -6.30 12.88 4.96
CA VAL A 97 -7.68 12.42 5.10
C VAL A 97 -8.16 12.44 6.54
N ARG A 98 -7.24 12.33 7.49
CA ARG A 98 -7.59 12.17 8.91
C ARG A 98 -7.94 13.47 9.62
N TYR A 99 -7.43 14.58 9.13
CA TYR A 99 -7.49 15.85 9.85
C TYR A 99 -8.19 16.91 9.00
N PRO A 100 -9.45 17.24 9.34
CA PRO A 100 -10.23 18.19 8.55
C PRO A 100 -9.84 19.62 8.85
N ASN A 101 -8.59 20.00 8.56
CA ASN A 101 -8.16 21.38 8.65
C ASN A 101 -8.15 22.02 7.26
N ALA A 102 -7.95 23.32 7.19
CA ALA A 102 -8.08 24.06 5.95
C ALA A 102 -7.17 23.55 4.83
N ALA A 103 -5.96 23.07 5.19
CA ALA A 103 -5.00 22.57 4.22
C ALA A 103 -5.43 21.23 3.60
N PHE A 104 -6.23 20.46 4.32
CA PHE A 104 -6.63 19.10 3.94
C PHE A 104 -8.12 18.98 3.65
N ALA A 105 -8.85 20.08 3.65
CA ALA A 105 -10.29 20.06 3.43
C ALA A 105 -10.68 19.92 1.96
N ILE A 106 -9.73 20.05 1.05
CA ILE A 106 -10.00 19.98 -0.38
C ILE A 106 -10.04 18.53 -0.80
N GLU A 107 -11.16 18.13 -1.39
CA GLU A 107 -11.33 16.79 -1.94
C GLU A 107 -10.33 16.57 -3.07
N PRO A 108 -9.61 15.44 -3.09
CA PRO A 108 -8.72 15.14 -4.20
C PRO A 108 -9.48 15.08 -5.52
N LYS A 109 -8.81 15.48 -6.58
CA LYS A 109 -9.38 15.40 -7.92
C LYS A 109 -9.38 13.95 -8.40
N PRO A 110 -10.26 13.59 -9.35
CA PRO A 110 -10.22 12.26 -9.95
C PRO A 110 -8.86 11.88 -10.49
N THR A 111 -8.12 12.85 -11.08
CA THR A 111 -6.78 12.61 -11.59
C THR A 111 -5.77 12.30 -10.50
N GLU A 112 -5.93 12.91 -9.33
CA GLU A 112 -5.09 12.62 -8.17
C GLU A 112 -5.31 11.18 -7.69
N PHE A 113 -6.57 10.73 -7.68
CA PHE A 113 -6.86 9.34 -7.35
C PHE A 113 -6.25 8.39 -8.37
N ASP A 114 -6.39 8.68 -9.67
CA ASP A 114 -5.84 7.82 -10.71
C ASP A 114 -4.32 7.65 -10.55
N GLU A 115 -3.62 8.73 -10.27
CA GLU A 115 -2.18 8.69 -10.02
C GLU A 115 -1.85 7.89 -8.76
N ALA A 116 -2.59 8.14 -7.67
CA ALA A 116 -2.37 7.42 -6.41
C ALA A 116 -2.59 5.92 -6.60
N LEU A 117 -3.61 5.53 -7.34
CA LEU A 117 -3.89 4.13 -7.60
C LEU A 117 -2.77 3.49 -8.42
N GLN A 118 -2.28 4.19 -9.45
CA GLN A 118 -1.16 3.69 -10.25
C GLN A 118 0.09 3.47 -9.40
N HIS A 119 0.41 4.42 -8.54
CA HIS A 119 1.56 4.29 -7.63
C HIS A 119 1.37 3.14 -6.66
N ALA A 120 0.20 3.03 -6.05
CA ALA A 120 -0.07 1.97 -5.08
C ALA A 120 -0.03 0.59 -5.74
N GLN A 121 -0.61 0.47 -6.93
CA GLN A 121 -0.59 -0.78 -7.67
C GLN A 121 0.85 -1.17 -8.06
N ALA A 122 1.66 -0.18 -8.48
CA ALA A 122 3.05 -0.43 -8.83
C ALA A 122 3.85 -0.93 -7.63
N VAL A 123 3.65 -0.33 -6.46
CA VAL A 123 4.32 -0.80 -5.24
C VAL A 123 3.89 -2.23 -4.91
N TYR A 124 2.59 -2.48 -4.93
CA TYR A 124 2.06 -3.83 -4.64
C TYR A 124 2.66 -4.87 -5.59
N ASP A 125 2.61 -4.60 -6.88
CA ASP A 125 3.10 -5.54 -7.90
C ASP A 125 4.60 -5.80 -7.76
N PHE A 126 5.36 -4.75 -7.48
CA PHE A 126 6.81 -4.90 -7.30
C PHE A 126 7.11 -5.81 -6.10
N ILE A 127 6.43 -5.59 -4.99
CA ILE A 127 6.64 -6.40 -3.79
C ILE A 127 6.22 -7.86 -4.05
N VAL A 128 5.09 -8.08 -4.74
CA VAL A 128 4.69 -9.44 -5.11
C VAL A 128 5.81 -10.14 -5.87
N ASN A 129 6.46 -9.44 -6.80
CA ASN A 129 7.49 -10.04 -7.63
C ASN A 129 8.79 -10.34 -6.88
N VAL A 130 9.10 -9.60 -5.81
CA VAL A 130 10.32 -9.85 -5.03
C VAL A 130 10.08 -10.75 -3.82
N LEU A 131 8.84 -11.08 -3.50
CA LEU A 131 8.53 -12.06 -2.46
C LEU A 131 8.52 -13.48 -3.03
N PRO A 132 8.92 -14.48 -2.22
CA PRO A 132 8.80 -15.86 -2.65
C PRO A 132 7.34 -16.24 -2.95
N ALA A 133 7.15 -17.18 -3.86
CA ALA A 133 5.80 -17.56 -4.28
C ALA A 133 4.91 -18.00 -3.12
N GLU A 134 5.46 -18.67 -2.13
CA GLU A 134 4.69 -19.17 -0.98
C GLU A 134 4.19 -18.06 -0.06
N VAL A 135 4.73 -16.87 -0.18
CA VAL A 135 4.33 -15.71 0.64
C VAL A 135 3.33 -14.83 -0.11
N ARG A 136 3.26 -14.98 -1.42
CA ARG A 136 2.35 -14.17 -2.23
C ARG A 136 0.91 -14.51 -1.90
N PRO A 137 0.01 -13.53 -1.88
CA PRO A 137 -1.40 -13.84 -1.69
C PRO A 137 -1.89 -14.66 -2.89
N ALA A 138 -2.78 -15.60 -2.62
CA ALA A 138 -3.53 -16.19 -3.71
C ALA A 138 -4.16 -15.07 -4.51
N LYS A 139 -4.20 -15.22 -5.81
CA LYS A 139 -4.93 -14.27 -6.64
C LYS A 139 -6.23 -14.00 -5.94
N GLY A 140 -6.41 -12.73 -5.71
CA GLY A 140 -7.48 -12.26 -4.91
C GLY A 140 -8.76 -13.01 -5.17
N PRO A 141 -9.54 -13.19 -4.14
CA PRO A 141 -10.79 -13.86 -4.30
C PRO A 141 -11.41 -13.17 -5.43
N VAL A 142 -11.51 -13.96 -6.25
CA VAL A 142 -12.20 -13.56 -7.30
C VAL A 142 -13.46 -13.12 -6.78
N ASN A 143 -13.70 -12.24 -6.51
CA ASN A 143 -14.95 -11.94 -6.20
C ASN A 143 -15.36 -11.22 -6.11
#